data_07ceb5c29979cd49a2778e957f8fb3aa
#
_entry.id   07ceb5c29979cd49a2778e957f8fb3aa
#
_cell.length_a   1.000
_cell.length_b   1.000
_cell.length_c   1.000
_cell.angle_alpha   90.00
_cell.angle_beta   90.00
_cell.angle_gamma   90.00
#
_symmetry.space_group_name_H-M   'P 1'
#
loop_
_entity.id
_entity.type
_entity.pdbx_description
1 polymer ?
#
loop_
_entity_poly.entity_id
_entity_poly.type
_entity_poly.pdbx_seq_one_letter_code
_entity_poly.pdbx_strand_id
1 'polypeptide(L)'
;MHEDAMARGRFANAHREGDTVVRHPTADNSGPRALLRHFEAKGCTLTPRVLEASEAHERLSYIPGVTGYPPLTEELRSEGALVSVARAARAIHDLSASFAGHQAYEWHPLETCRPVGDPEIIGHGDLAPWNIVFGGTEVAGIIDWDAAGPMTRSWDMAYLAHQFVPFHLGDDISSWGWDSPPDRRARLALLCESYGGLDPEDVVDDAILRLHSTGTFLRQRIQAGDPRFEAQRHERHDRGFMAAAARLAAYRDTLLGPDPKGR
;
A
#
# COMPACT_ATOMS: atom_id res chain seq x y z
N MET A 1 -24.82 -3.89 13.01
CA MET A 1 -25.00 -3.71 11.58
C MET A 1 -23.71 -3.05 11.05
N HIS A 2 -22.66 -3.86 10.83
CA HIS A 2 -21.36 -3.45 10.27
C HIS A 2 -20.89 -4.50 9.24
N GLU A 3 -21.82 -5.00 8.40
CA GLU A 3 -21.52 -6.07 7.43
C GLU A 3 -21.14 -5.58 6.02
N ASP A 4 -21.21 -4.28 5.72
CA ASP A 4 -21.14 -3.81 4.32
C ASP A 4 -19.88 -3.04 3.90
N ALA A 5 -18.83 -2.97 4.71
CA ALA A 5 -17.61 -2.22 4.35
C ALA A 5 -16.61 -3.00 3.48
N MET A 6 -16.79 -4.33 3.30
CA MET A 6 -15.89 -5.16 2.48
C MET A 6 -16.17 -5.13 0.97
N ALA A 7 -17.17 -4.43 0.51
CA ALA A 7 -17.77 -4.66 -0.81
C ALA A 7 -17.29 -3.74 -1.93
N ARG A 8 -16.06 -3.23 -1.96
CA ARG A 8 -15.58 -2.52 -3.16
C ARG A 8 -14.06 -2.56 -3.31
N GLY A 9 -13.49 -3.76 -3.44
CA GLY A 9 -12.16 -3.92 -4.02
C GLY A 9 -12.14 -3.40 -5.47
N ARG A 10 -11.10 -2.69 -5.88
CA ARG A 10 -11.01 -2.05 -7.20
C ARG A 10 -10.98 -3.07 -8.34
N PHE A 11 -10.51 -4.29 -8.09
CA PHE A 11 -10.26 -5.34 -9.06
C PHE A 11 -10.99 -6.66 -8.78
N ALA A 12 -11.73 -6.77 -7.68
CA ALA A 12 -12.52 -7.96 -7.37
C ALA A 12 -13.75 -7.60 -6.55
N ASN A 13 -14.87 -8.26 -6.85
CA ASN A 13 -16.02 -8.30 -5.95
C ASN A 13 -15.72 -9.32 -4.86
N ALA A 14 -15.57 -8.87 -3.62
CA ALA A 14 -15.23 -9.72 -2.49
C ALA A 14 -16.39 -9.77 -1.46
N HIS A 15 -16.65 -10.96 -0.90
CA HIS A 15 -17.58 -11.11 0.21
C HIS A 15 -17.07 -12.18 1.18
N ARG A 16 -17.44 -12.04 2.45
CA ARG A 16 -17.06 -12.99 3.49
C ARG A 16 -18.04 -14.15 3.57
N GLU A 17 -17.52 -15.38 3.66
CA GLU A 17 -18.26 -16.61 3.94
C GLU A 17 -17.61 -17.33 5.13
N GLY A 18 -18.13 -17.14 6.34
CA GLY A 18 -17.56 -17.72 7.56
C GLY A 18 -16.13 -17.22 7.81
N ASP A 19 -15.17 -18.15 7.83
CA ASP A 19 -13.74 -17.84 8.00
C ASP A 19 -12.98 -17.72 6.67
N THR A 20 -13.70 -17.46 5.60
CA THR A 20 -13.13 -17.28 4.26
C THR A 20 -13.65 -16.02 3.58
N VAL A 21 -12.90 -15.55 2.59
CA VAL A 21 -13.30 -14.49 1.66
C VAL A 21 -13.33 -15.07 0.26
N VAL A 22 -14.47 -14.94 -0.41
CA VAL A 22 -14.64 -15.30 -1.82
C VAL A 22 -14.56 -14.03 -2.65
N ARG A 23 -13.78 -14.06 -3.71
CA ARG A 23 -13.63 -12.93 -4.63
C ARG A 23 -13.54 -13.38 -6.08
N HIS A 24 -13.91 -12.47 -6.99
CA HIS A 24 -13.90 -12.70 -8.43
C HIS A 24 -12.92 -11.70 -9.07
N PRO A 25 -11.64 -12.08 -9.27
CA PRO A 25 -10.64 -11.21 -9.90
C PRO A 25 -11.06 -10.81 -11.29
N THR A 26 -10.79 -9.56 -11.67
CA THR A 26 -11.08 -9.01 -13.00
C THR A 26 -9.86 -9.01 -13.93
N ALA A 27 -8.71 -9.49 -13.45
CA ALA A 27 -7.46 -9.64 -14.18
C ALA A 27 -6.79 -10.96 -13.80
N ASP A 28 -5.74 -11.34 -14.54
CA ASP A 28 -4.90 -12.49 -14.15
C ASP A 28 -4.26 -12.23 -12.79
N ASN A 29 -4.55 -13.09 -11.84
CA ASN A 29 -4.07 -13.02 -10.45
C ASN A 29 -3.13 -14.18 -10.11
N SER A 30 -2.56 -14.84 -11.11
CA SER A 30 -1.66 -15.99 -10.94
C SER A 30 -0.39 -15.62 -10.16
N GLY A 31 0.18 -14.45 -10.41
CA GLY A 31 1.35 -13.93 -9.69
C GLY A 31 1.06 -13.69 -8.20
N PRO A 32 0.08 -12.85 -7.84
CA PRO A 32 -0.35 -12.68 -6.45
C PRO A 32 -0.67 -14.00 -5.73
N ARG A 33 -1.38 -14.92 -6.37
CA ARG A 33 -1.67 -16.25 -5.79
C ARG A 33 -0.41 -17.07 -5.52
N ALA A 34 0.53 -17.06 -6.44
CA ALA A 34 1.80 -17.77 -6.26
C ALA A 34 2.63 -17.16 -5.12
N LEU A 35 2.63 -15.84 -5.00
CA LEU A 35 3.26 -15.12 -3.90
C LEU A 35 2.62 -15.46 -2.55
N LEU A 36 1.29 -15.45 -2.45
CA LEU A 36 0.59 -15.84 -1.22
C LEU A 36 0.90 -17.28 -0.79
N ARG A 37 0.96 -18.22 -1.73
CA ARG A 37 1.39 -19.60 -1.45
C ARG A 37 2.86 -19.69 -1.01
N HIS A 38 3.72 -18.84 -1.57
CA HIS A 38 5.10 -18.73 -1.12
C HIS A 38 5.18 -18.25 0.34
N PHE A 39 4.42 -17.22 0.69
CA PHE A 39 4.33 -16.74 2.08
C PHE A 39 3.84 -17.83 3.03
N GLU A 40 2.77 -18.55 2.67
CA GLU A 40 2.27 -19.68 3.46
C GLU A 40 3.34 -20.78 3.65
N ALA A 41 4.04 -21.15 2.58
CA ALA A 41 5.12 -22.13 2.63
C ALA A 41 6.31 -21.69 3.50
N LYS A 42 6.49 -20.39 3.70
CA LYS A 42 7.49 -19.80 4.60
C LYS A 42 6.97 -19.60 6.03
N GLY A 43 5.73 -20.01 6.33
CA GLY A 43 5.13 -19.88 7.65
C GLY A 43 4.65 -18.46 7.98
N CYS A 44 4.46 -17.59 6.98
CA CYS A 44 3.92 -16.25 7.19
C CYS A 44 2.47 -16.32 7.64
N THR A 45 2.15 -15.60 8.72
CA THR A 45 0.78 -15.46 9.24
C THR A 45 0.16 -14.09 8.92
N LEU A 46 0.93 -13.19 8.30
CA LEU A 46 0.50 -11.83 7.97
C LEU A 46 -0.27 -11.71 6.65
N THR A 47 -0.45 -12.81 5.93
CA THR A 47 -1.12 -12.79 4.62
C THR A 47 -2.23 -13.81 4.56
N PRO A 48 -3.28 -13.59 3.73
CA PRO A 48 -4.28 -14.62 3.49
C PRO A 48 -3.67 -15.87 2.86
N ARG A 49 -4.23 -17.03 3.19
CA ARG A 49 -3.90 -18.30 2.52
C ARG A 49 -4.83 -18.52 1.33
N VAL A 50 -4.31 -19.04 0.23
CA VAL A 50 -5.10 -19.43 -0.94
C VAL A 50 -5.69 -20.81 -0.70
N LEU A 51 -6.97 -20.88 -0.36
CA LEU A 51 -7.68 -22.12 -0.08
C LEU A 51 -8.17 -22.81 -1.35
N GLU A 52 -8.68 -21.99 -2.29
CA GLU A 52 -9.16 -22.44 -3.59
C GLU A 52 -8.95 -21.34 -4.62
N ALA A 53 -8.63 -21.70 -5.86
CA ALA A 53 -8.51 -20.75 -6.95
C ALA A 53 -8.85 -21.40 -8.29
N SER A 54 -9.61 -20.66 -9.10
CA SER A 54 -9.89 -20.94 -10.50
C SER A 54 -9.66 -19.68 -11.35
N GLU A 55 -10.00 -19.73 -12.62
CA GLU A 55 -10.01 -18.53 -13.47
C GLU A 55 -11.10 -17.52 -13.05
N ALA A 56 -12.22 -18.02 -12.52
CA ALA A 56 -13.39 -17.20 -12.23
C ALA A 56 -13.49 -16.73 -10.78
N HIS A 57 -12.91 -17.44 -9.82
CA HIS A 57 -13.01 -17.10 -8.40
C HIS A 57 -11.81 -17.57 -7.60
N GLU A 58 -11.63 -16.93 -6.45
CA GLU A 58 -10.65 -17.28 -5.42
C GLU A 58 -11.33 -17.35 -4.06
N ARG A 59 -10.92 -18.32 -3.26
CA ARG A 59 -11.27 -18.42 -1.85
C ARG A 59 -10.02 -18.27 -1.01
N LEU A 60 -9.98 -17.24 -0.19
CA LEU A 60 -8.87 -16.92 0.68
C LEU A 60 -9.27 -17.10 2.15
N SER A 61 -8.32 -17.35 3.04
CA SER A 61 -8.59 -17.32 4.47
C SER A 61 -8.94 -15.90 4.92
N TYR A 62 -9.93 -15.76 5.81
CA TYR A 62 -10.25 -14.49 6.45
C TYR A 62 -9.22 -14.20 7.56
N ILE A 63 -8.79 -12.94 7.66
CA ILE A 63 -7.94 -12.44 8.75
C ILE A 63 -8.84 -11.60 9.67
N PRO A 64 -9.05 -12.02 10.93
CA PRO A 64 -9.86 -11.27 11.88
C PRO A 64 -9.20 -9.94 12.27
N GLY A 65 -10.00 -8.88 12.37
CA GLY A 65 -9.55 -7.55 12.77
C GLY A 65 -10.32 -6.44 12.06
N VAL A 66 -9.78 -5.24 12.11
CA VAL A 66 -10.37 -4.05 11.47
C VAL A 66 -9.40 -3.43 10.49
N THR A 67 -9.89 -2.96 9.36
CA THR A 67 -9.10 -2.15 8.42
C THR A 67 -9.35 -0.67 8.67
N GLY A 68 -8.38 0.19 8.34
CA GLY A 68 -8.49 1.63 8.50
C GLY A 68 -9.08 2.29 7.26
N TYR A 69 -10.09 3.15 7.44
CA TYR A 69 -10.54 4.10 6.43
C TYR A 69 -10.52 5.50 7.01
N PRO A 70 -10.12 6.53 6.24
CA PRO A 70 -10.21 7.90 6.71
C PRO A 70 -11.66 8.30 7.04
N PRO A 71 -11.88 9.03 8.15
CA PRO A 71 -10.88 9.45 9.14
C PRO A 71 -10.37 8.29 10.01
N LEU A 72 -9.04 8.14 10.12
CA LEU A 72 -8.44 7.11 10.94
C LEU A 72 -8.67 7.37 12.43
N THR A 73 -8.89 6.30 13.20
CA THR A 73 -9.00 6.40 14.66
C THR A 73 -7.67 6.83 15.30
N GLU A 74 -7.71 7.35 16.52
CA GLU A 74 -6.51 7.71 17.27
C GLU A 74 -5.56 6.51 17.42
N GLU A 75 -6.11 5.34 17.65
CA GLU A 75 -5.35 4.08 17.76
C GLU A 75 -4.54 3.78 16.50
N LEU A 76 -5.17 3.89 15.31
CA LEU A 76 -4.50 3.63 14.01
C LEU A 76 -3.55 4.76 13.58
N ARG A 77 -3.66 5.96 14.17
CA ARG A 77 -2.76 7.08 13.97
C ARG A 77 -1.56 7.07 14.94
N SER A 78 -1.60 6.22 15.96
CA SER A 78 -0.58 6.17 17.00
C SER A 78 0.81 5.78 16.45
N GLU A 79 1.85 6.08 17.22
CA GLU A 79 3.20 5.61 16.92
C GLU A 79 3.30 4.07 17.02
N GLY A 80 2.53 3.45 17.93
CA GLY A 80 2.45 1.99 18.04
C GLY A 80 1.98 1.35 16.73
N ALA A 81 0.90 1.85 16.15
CA ALA A 81 0.43 1.36 14.84
C ALA A 81 1.46 1.61 13.73
N LEU A 82 2.12 2.78 13.70
CA LEU A 82 3.18 3.09 12.75
C LEU A 82 4.36 2.10 12.84
N VAL A 83 4.80 1.78 14.05
CA VAL A 83 5.86 0.80 14.29
C VAL A 83 5.44 -0.59 13.83
N SER A 84 4.19 -0.98 14.14
CA SER A 84 3.66 -2.29 13.78
C SER A 84 3.56 -2.46 12.26
N VAL A 85 3.06 -1.46 11.51
CA VAL A 85 3.01 -1.54 10.04
C VAL A 85 4.39 -1.56 9.40
N ALA A 86 5.37 -0.81 9.93
CA ALA A 86 6.74 -0.82 9.44
C ALA A 86 7.38 -2.21 9.58
N ARG A 87 7.20 -2.84 10.73
CA ARG A 87 7.72 -4.20 11.01
C ARG A 87 7.01 -5.27 10.17
N ALA A 88 5.70 -5.16 10.01
CA ALA A 88 4.93 -6.07 9.16
C ALA A 88 5.37 -5.96 7.69
N ALA A 89 5.54 -4.74 7.17
CA ALA A 89 6.05 -4.52 5.83
C ALA A 89 7.47 -5.10 5.68
N ARG A 90 8.35 -4.91 6.64
CA ARG A 90 9.69 -5.52 6.62
C ARG A 90 9.62 -7.04 6.55
N ALA A 91 8.76 -7.65 7.36
CA ALA A 91 8.63 -9.12 7.40
C ALA A 91 8.18 -9.70 6.06
N ILE A 92 7.15 -9.13 5.41
CA ILE A 92 6.71 -9.59 4.10
C ILE A 92 7.74 -9.33 3.01
N HIS A 93 8.47 -8.21 3.05
CA HIS A 93 9.53 -7.90 2.11
C HIS A 93 10.69 -8.90 2.20
N ASP A 94 11.13 -9.24 3.41
CA ASP A 94 12.21 -10.22 3.59
C ASP A 94 11.82 -11.60 3.09
N LEU A 95 10.56 -12.00 3.26
CA LEU A 95 10.05 -13.26 2.73
C LEU A 95 9.94 -13.22 1.20
N SER A 96 9.40 -12.13 0.63
CA SER A 96 9.19 -12.01 -0.82
C SER A 96 10.50 -11.92 -1.61
N ALA A 97 11.59 -11.42 -1.01
CA ALA A 97 12.92 -11.40 -1.62
C ALA A 97 13.42 -12.78 -2.04
N SER A 98 12.91 -13.86 -1.41
CA SER A 98 13.22 -15.23 -1.76
C SER A 98 12.26 -15.86 -2.79
N PHE A 99 11.27 -15.11 -3.31
CA PHE A 99 10.30 -15.61 -4.28
C PHE A 99 10.93 -15.70 -5.67
N ALA A 100 11.39 -16.90 -6.02
CA ALA A 100 12.01 -17.20 -7.32
C ALA A 100 10.95 -17.33 -8.43
N GLY A 101 11.33 -16.99 -9.67
CA GLY A 101 10.49 -17.19 -10.84
C GLY A 101 9.38 -16.14 -11.02
N HIS A 102 9.49 -14.98 -10.37
CA HIS A 102 8.53 -13.90 -10.51
C HIS A 102 8.37 -13.41 -11.97
N GLN A 103 9.37 -13.59 -12.82
CA GLN A 103 9.34 -13.23 -14.23
C GLN A 103 8.35 -14.08 -15.06
N ALA A 104 7.88 -15.22 -14.53
CA ALA A 104 6.91 -16.09 -15.21
C ALA A 104 5.45 -15.58 -15.05
N TYR A 105 5.22 -14.52 -14.29
CA TYR A 105 3.89 -13.99 -13.99
C TYR A 105 3.71 -12.58 -14.54
N GLU A 106 2.47 -12.26 -14.91
CA GLU A 106 2.05 -10.90 -15.16
C GLU A 106 1.72 -10.21 -13.84
N TRP A 107 2.12 -8.93 -13.72
CA TRP A 107 1.90 -8.10 -12.53
C TRP A 107 1.16 -6.84 -12.93
N HIS A 108 0.19 -6.40 -12.12
CA HIS A 108 -0.71 -5.30 -12.43
C HIS A 108 -0.48 -4.09 -11.50
N PRO A 109 0.64 -3.37 -11.64
CA PRO A 109 0.94 -2.22 -10.79
C PRO A 109 -0.05 -1.08 -11.02
N LEU A 110 -0.23 -0.25 -9.98
CA LEU A 110 -1.01 0.99 -10.03
C LEU A 110 -0.20 2.20 -10.52
N GLU A 111 1.05 1.99 -10.89
CA GLU A 111 1.98 3.02 -11.34
C GLU A 111 2.48 2.74 -12.76
N THR A 112 2.81 3.81 -13.49
CA THR A 112 3.38 3.71 -14.84
C THR A 112 4.90 3.71 -14.85
N CYS A 113 5.54 4.16 -13.79
CA CYS A 113 6.99 4.11 -13.64
C CYS A 113 7.39 3.56 -12.27
N ARG A 114 8.60 3.04 -12.21
CA ARG A 114 9.25 2.54 -11.00
C ARG A 114 10.67 3.08 -10.93
N PRO A 115 11.30 3.08 -9.75
CA PRO A 115 12.70 3.45 -9.63
C PRO A 115 13.56 2.66 -10.61
N VAL A 116 14.62 3.30 -11.11
CA VAL A 116 15.61 2.63 -11.93
C VAL A 116 16.47 1.74 -11.03
N GLY A 117 16.49 0.46 -11.31
CA GLY A 117 17.26 -0.55 -10.56
C GLY A 117 16.64 -1.94 -10.66
N ASP A 118 17.38 -2.93 -10.22
CA ASP A 118 16.89 -4.29 -10.13
C ASP A 118 15.87 -4.41 -8.98
N PRO A 119 14.76 -5.11 -9.17
CA PRO A 119 13.81 -5.36 -8.10
C PRO A 119 14.45 -6.15 -6.95
N GLU A 120 14.24 -5.69 -5.73
CA GLU A 120 14.74 -6.35 -4.51
C GLU A 120 13.72 -7.32 -3.93
N ILE A 121 12.44 -7.05 -4.20
CA ILE A 121 11.29 -7.75 -3.62
C ILE A 121 10.15 -7.86 -4.63
N ILE A 122 9.18 -8.71 -4.29
CA ILE A 122 7.82 -8.51 -4.79
C ILE A 122 7.06 -7.76 -3.70
N GLY A 123 6.89 -6.46 -3.90
CA GLY A 123 6.16 -5.59 -2.97
C GLY A 123 4.66 -5.72 -3.14
N HIS A 124 3.92 -5.19 -2.16
CA HIS A 124 2.45 -5.19 -2.17
C HIS A 124 1.85 -4.24 -3.21
N GLY A 125 2.48 -3.10 -3.42
CA GLY A 125 2.04 -2.10 -4.39
C GLY A 125 0.88 -1.20 -3.93
N ASP A 126 0.20 -1.48 -2.82
CA ASP A 126 -0.88 -0.65 -2.27
C ASP A 126 -0.96 -0.77 -0.74
N LEU A 127 0.17 -0.57 -0.03
CA LEU A 127 0.24 -0.60 1.43
C LEU A 127 -0.46 0.63 2.04
N ALA A 128 -1.77 0.50 2.20
CA ALA A 128 -2.64 1.55 2.71
C ALA A 128 -3.47 1.04 3.90
N PRO A 129 -4.02 1.93 4.75
CA PRO A 129 -4.77 1.52 5.94
C PRO A 129 -5.94 0.57 5.65
N TRP A 130 -6.59 0.69 4.49
CA TRP A 130 -7.70 -0.18 4.09
C TRP A 130 -7.26 -1.59 3.65
N ASN A 131 -5.98 -1.80 3.39
CA ASN A 131 -5.38 -3.08 3.04
C ASN A 131 -4.59 -3.71 4.20
N ILE A 132 -4.58 -3.07 5.37
CA ILE A 132 -3.93 -3.57 6.58
C ILE A 132 -5.00 -3.86 7.63
N VAL A 133 -5.03 -5.10 8.11
CA VAL A 133 -5.92 -5.57 9.16
C VAL A 133 -5.24 -5.41 10.51
N PHE A 134 -5.90 -4.76 11.46
CA PHE A 134 -5.37 -4.49 12.80
C PHE A 134 -6.15 -5.26 13.86
N GLY A 135 -5.42 -5.71 14.90
CA GLY A 135 -5.94 -6.11 16.20
C GLY A 135 -5.40 -5.12 17.25
N GLY A 136 -6.19 -4.07 17.54
CA GLY A 136 -5.69 -2.91 18.28
C GLY A 136 -4.68 -2.12 17.45
N THR A 137 -3.50 -1.85 17.97
CA THR A 137 -2.40 -1.19 17.24
C THR A 137 -1.52 -2.17 16.43
N GLU A 138 -1.70 -3.47 16.64
CA GLU A 138 -0.87 -4.49 16.00
C GLU A 138 -1.44 -4.91 14.65
N VAL A 139 -0.56 -5.09 13.67
CA VAL A 139 -0.94 -5.64 12.36
C VAL A 139 -1.23 -7.13 12.52
N ALA A 140 -2.48 -7.51 12.24
CA ALA A 140 -2.92 -8.90 12.17
C ALA A 140 -2.73 -9.49 10.77
N GLY A 141 -2.74 -8.64 9.72
CA GLY A 141 -2.50 -9.09 8.37
C GLY A 141 -2.54 -7.99 7.31
N ILE A 142 -2.13 -8.35 6.10
CA ILE A 142 -2.08 -7.48 4.92
C ILE A 142 -2.84 -8.19 3.81
N ILE A 143 -3.86 -7.52 3.26
CA ILE A 143 -4.83 -8.06 2.29
C ILE A 143 -4.79 -7.27 0.99
N ASP A 144 -5.46 -7.75 -0.05
CA ASP A 144 -5.60 -7.12 -1.38
C ASP A 144 -4.26 -6.98 -2.13
N TRP A 145 -3.69 -8.12 -2.51
CA TRP A 145 -2.39 -8.24 -3.19
C TRP A 145 -2.44 -8.03 -4.70
N ASP A 146 -3.54 -7.53 -5.26
CA ASP A 146 -3.76 -7.41 -6.71
C ASP A 146 -2.79 -6.43 -7.39
N ALA A 147 -2.27 -5.45 -6.64
CA ALA A 147 -1.26 -4.49 -7.12
C ALA A 147 0.18 -4.95 -6.91
N ALA A 148 0.39 -6.17 -6.39
CA ALA A 148 1.73 -6.68 -6.12
C ALA A 148 2.60 -6.76 -7.38
N GLY A 149 3.90 -6.67 -7.18
CA GLY A 149 4.85 -6.80 -8.29
C GLY A 149 6.30 -6.52 -7.91
N PRO A 150 7.23 -6.74 -8.86
CA PRO A 150 8.65 -6.49 -8.64
C PRO A 150 8.93 -5.01 -8.38
N MET A 151 9.62 -4.66 -7.29
CA MET A 151 9.96 -3.27 -6.92
C MET A 151 11.09 -3.20 -5.90
N THR A 152 11.57 -1.99 -5.61
CA THR A 152 12.47 -1.73 -4.50
C THR A 152 11.70 -1.62 -3.18
N ARG A 153 12.38 -1.82 -2.05
CA ARG A 153 11.79 -1.69 -0.72
C ARG A 153 11.31 -0.25 -0.45
N SER A 154 12.13 0.74 -0.83
CA SER A 154 11.77 2.16 -0.68
C SER A 154 10.52 2.52 -1.47
N TRP A 155 10.34 1.96 -2.67
CA TRP A 155 9.16 2.20 -3.50
C TRP A 155 7.85 1.73 -2.85
N ASP A 156 7.83 0.54 -2.26
CA ASP A 156 6.64 0.06 -1.57
C ASP A 156 6.37 0.84 -0.29
N MET A 157 7.43 1.11 0.48
CA MET A 157 7.36 1.90 1.70
C MET A 157 6.99 3.38 1.45
N ALA A 158 7.25 3.91 0.28
CA ALA A 158 6.90 5.29 -0.10
C ALA A 158 5.38 5.54 -0.04
N TYR A 159 4.56 4.58 -0.50
CA TYR A 159 3.11 4.71 -0.40
C TYR A 159 2.60 4.51 1.02
N LEU A 160 3.19 3.56 1.76
CA LEU A 160 2.91 3.39 3.18
C LEU A 160 3.22 4.68 3.95
N ALA A 161 4.36 5.32 3.68
CA ALA A 161 4.72 6.60 4.28
C ALA A 161 3.72 7.71 3.93
N HIS A 162 3.26 7.78 2.67
CA HIS A 162 2.23 8.73 2.27
C HIS A 162 0.97 8.63 3.14
N GLN A 163 0.58 7.40 3.50
CA GLN A 163 -0.62 7.14 4.29
C GLN A 163 -0.42 7.33 5.81
N PHE A 164 0.65 6.77 6.36
CA PHE A 164 0.84 6.66 7.82
C PHE A 164 1.73 7.75 8.42
N VAL A 165 2.59 8.43 7.64
CA VAL A 165 3.38 9.60 8.13
C VAL A 165 2.59 10.91 8.18
N PRO A 166 1.51 11.14 7.70
CA PRO A 166 0.76 11.25 6.48
C PRO A 166 1.25 12.42 5.59
N PHE A 167 1.68 12.15 4.37
CA PHE A 167 2.14 13.18 3.42
C PHE A 167 0.99 13.92 2.71
N HIS A 168 -0.16 14.02 3.34
CA HIS A 168 -1.34 14.76 2.85
C HIS A 168 -1.18 16.26 3.11
N LEU A 169 -0.30 16.91 2.34
CA LEU A 169 0.05 18.31 2.48
C LEU A 169 -0.95 19.21 1.72
N GLY A 170 -1.45 20.23 2.41
CA GLY A 170 -2.41 21.19 1.84
C GLY A 170 -3.85 20.67 1.71
N ASP A 171 -4.11 19.44 2.15
CA ASP A 171 -5.45 18.89 2.31
C ASP A 171 -5.98 19.21 3.72
N ASP A 172 -7.30 19.11 3.90
CA ASP A 172 -7.85 19.13 5.23
C ASP A 172 -7.45 17.84 5.96
N ILE A 173 -6.43 17.95 6.82
CA ILE A 173 -5.89 16.81 7.53
C ILE A 173 -6.89 16.19 8.53
N SER A 174 -7.96 16.93 8.86
CA SER A 174 -9.05 16.42 9.69
C SER A 174 -9.81 15.29 8.98
N SER A 175 -9.89 15.32 7.66
CA SER A 175 -10.46 14.23 6.86
C SER A 175 -9.70 12.91 7.02
N TRP A 176 -8.44 12.96 7.47
CA TRP A 176 -7.59 11.81 7.81
C TRP A 176 -7.62 11.49 9.31
N GLY A 177 -8.41 12.23 10.10
CA GLY A 177 -8.60 12.04 11.52
C GLY A 177 -7.67 12.88 12.42
N TRP A 178 -6.85 13.79 11.87
CA TRP A 178 -5.92 14.59 12.65
C TRP A 178 -6.51 15.98 12.95
N ASP A 179 -6.52 16.38 14.23
CA ASP A 179 -6.94 17.73 14.63
C ASP A 179 -5.93 18.80 14.20
N SER A 180 -4.67 18.42 14.08
CA SER A 180 -3.57 19.25 13.58
C SER A 180 -2.51 18.37 12.89
N PRO A 181 -1.70 18.92 11.98
CA PRO A 181 -0.64 18.17 11.33
C PRO A 181 0.33 17.56 12.36
N PRO A 182 0.60 16.25 12.30
CA PRO A 182 1.60 15.62 13.17
C PRO A 182 3.02 16.05 12.80
N ASP A 183 3.98 15.79 13.68
CA ASP A 183 5.41 15.90 13.34
C ASP A 183 5.78 14.81 12.32
N ARG A 184 5.66 15.16 11.04
CA ARG A 184 5.92 14.24 9.92
C ARG A 184 7.38 13.81 9.85
N ARG A 185 8.31 14.69 10.26
CA ARG A 185 9.73 14.35 10.28
C ARG A 185 10.03 13.27 11.33
N ALA A 186 9.54 13.44 12.55
CA ALA A 186 9.69 12.45 13.60
C ALA A 186 9.02 11.12 13.21
N ARG A 187 7.82 11.17 12.61
CA ARG A 187 7.12 9.96 12.16
C ARG A 187 7.82 9.26 11.00
N LEU A 188 8.41 9.99 10.06
CA LEU A 188 9.22 9.41 8.98
C LEU A 188 10.46 8.71 9.53
N ALA A 189 11.16 9.35 10.46
CA ALA A 189 12.32 8.76 11.13
C ALA A 189 11.93 7.47 11.87
N LEU A 190 10.83 7.50 12.64
CA LEU A 190 10.31 6.33 13.35
C LEU A 190 9.93 5.19 12.41
N LEU A 191 9.30 5.50 11.26
CA LEU A 191 8.95 4.52 10.23
C LEU A 191 10.20 3.82 9.69
N CYS A 192 11.20 4.60 9.25
CA CYS A 192 12.43 4.08 8.65
C CYS A 192 13.27 3.29 9.66
N GLU A 193 13.36 3.76 10.91
CA GLU A 193 14.03 3.05 12.01
C GLU A 193 13.33 1.72 12.32
N SER A 194 12.00 1.74 12.43
CA SER A 194 11.20 0.55 12.77
C SER A 194 11.22 -0.52 11.68
N TYR A 195 11.28 -0.10 10.42
CA TYR A 195 11.49 -0.99 9.28
C TYR A 195 12.93 -1.55 9.29
N GLY A 196 13.92 -0.70 9.56
CA GLY A 196 15.34 -1.03 9.57
C GLY A 196 15.98 -1.06 8.18
N GLY A 197 16.93 -0.16 7.95
CA GLY A 197 17.72 -0.11 6.72
C GLY A 197 17.09 0.66 5.55
N LEU A 198 16.10 1.54 5.81
CA LEU A 198 15.60 2.50 4.84
C LEU A 198 16.24 3.88 5.05
N ASP A 199 16.62 4.52 3.96
CA ASP A 199 16.99 5.93 3.96
C ASP A 199 15.70 6.78 3.85
N PRO A 200 15.43 7.71 4.78
CA PRO A 200 14.30 8.62 4.67
C PRO A 200 14.29 9.43 3.37
N GLU A 201 15.47 9.76 2.80
CA GLU A 201 15.59 10.46 1.53
C GLU A 201 15.04 9.64 0.38
N ASP A 202 15.42 8.37 0.27
CA ASP A 202 14.90 7.45 -0.74
C ASP A 202 13.37 7.28 -0.62
N VAL A 203 12.83 7.17 0.60
CA VAL A 203 11.38 7.03 0.83
C VAL A 203 10.61 8.27 0.38
N VAL A 204 11.13 9.49 0.65
CA VAL A 204 10.47 10.74 0.24
C VAL A 204 10.55 10.93 -1.27
N ASP A 205 11.70 10.67 -1.89
CA ASP A 205 11.90 10.82 -3.33
C ASP A 205 11.05 9.81 -4.11
N ASP A 206 11.01 8.57 -3.66
CA ASP A 206 10.12 7.54 -4.21
C ASP A 206 8.65 7.89 -3.99
N ALA A 207 8.27 8.52 -2.86
CA ALA A 207 6.89 8.95 -2.64
C ALA A 207 6.46 10.05 -3.62
N ILE A 208 7.32 11.03 -3.89
CA ILE A 208 7.07 12.08 -4.88
C ILE A 208 6.87 11.45 -6.27
N LEU A 209 7.80 10.60 -6.69
CA LEU A 209 7.77 9.94 -7.99
C LEU A 209 6.54 9.04 -8.12
N ARG A 210 6.22 8.28 -7.09
CA ARG A 210 5.10 7.34 -7.07
C ARG A 210 3.75 8.05 -7.13
N LEU A 211 3.55 9.11 -6.37
CA LEU A 211 2.33 9.92 -6.43
C LEU A 211 2.13 10.50 -7.84
N HIS A 212 3.19 11.02 -8.45
CA HIS A 212 3.15 11.51 -9.83
C HIS A 212 2.80 10.40 -10.81
N SER A 213 3.42 9.22 -10.67
CA SER A 213 3.20 8.07 -11.52
C SER A 213 1.79 7.51 -11.41
N THR A 214 1.25 7.42 -10.19
CA THR A 214 -0.15 7.02 -9.95
C THR A 214 -1.13 8.00 -10.59
N GLY A 215 -0.90 9.31 -10.46
CA GLY A 215 -1.72 10.32 -11.11
C GLY A 215 -1.67 10.22 -12.65
N THR A 216 -0.51 9.92 -13.22
CA THR A 216 -0.33 9.69 -14.66
C THR A 216 -1.06 8.42 -15.12
N PHE A 217 -0.92 7.32 -14.39
CA PHE A 217 -1.64 6.07 -14.66
C PHE A 217 -3.16 6.28 -14.67
N LEU A 218 -3.71 6.89 -13.62
CA LEU A 218 -5.14 7.19 -13.53
C LEU A 218 -5.61 8.04 -14.70
N ARG A 219 -4.86 9.10 -15.05
CA ARG A 219 -5.17 9.95 -16.19
C ARG A 219 -5.24 9.18 -17.49
N GLN A 220 -4.28 8.28 -17.75
CA GLN A 220 -4.26 7.44 -18.95
C GLN A 220 -5.48 6.50 -19.00
N ARG A 221 -5.85 5.86 -17.88
CA ARG A 221 -7.03 4.98 -17.80
C ARG A 221 -8.34 5.73 -18.00
N ILE A 222 -8.46 6.89 -17.36
CA ILE A 222 -9.63 7.79 -17.52
C ILE A 222 -9.77 8.25 -18.98
N GLN A 223 -8.67 8.66 -19.62
CA GLN A 223 -8.67 9.08 -21.03
C GLN A 223 -8.99 7.95 -21.99
N ALA A 224 -8.58 6.72 -21.65
CA ALA A 224 -8.92 5.52 -22.42
C ALA A 224 -10.39 5.08 -22.24
N GLY A 225 -11.15 5.72 -21.33
CA GLY A 225 -12.54 5.35 -21.05
C GLY A 225 -12.70 4.04 -20.31
N ASP A 226 -11.69 3.61 -19.54
CA ASP A 226 -11.74 2.36 -18.77
C ASP A 226 -12.79 2.47 -17.67
N PRO A 227 -13.90 1.67 -17.73
CA PRO A 227 -15.02 1.81 -16.79
C PRO A 227 -14.66 1.49 -15.36
N ARG A 228 -13.57 0.76 -15.10
CA ARG A 228 -13.08 0.46 -13.75
C ARG A 228 -12.60 1.70 -12.99
N PHE A 229 -12.32 2.81 -13.71
CA PHE A 229 -11.80 4.06 -13.16
C PHE A 229 -12.81 5.23 -13.23
N GLU A 230 -14.10 4.93 -13.44
CA GLU A 230 -15.14 5.96 -13.55
C GLU A 230 -15.31 6.75 -12.24
N ALA A 231 -15.27 6.10 -11.09
CA ALA A 231 -15.33 6.77 -9.78
C ALA A 231 -14.15 7.73 -9.60
N GLN A 232 -12.93 7.30 -9.93
CA GLN A 232 -11.73 8.12 -9.85
C GLN A 232 -11.76 9.32 -10.81
N ARG A 233 -12.45 9.18 -11.95
CA ARG A 233 -12.70 10.27 -12.88
C ARG A 233 -13.59 11.34 -12.26
N HIS A 234 -14.70 10.97 -11.65
CA HIS A 234 -15.62 11.90 -10.98
C HIS A 234 -14.97 12.61 -9.81
N GLU A 235 -14.18 11.90 -9.01
CA GLU A 235 -13.48 12.41 -7.84
C GLU A 235 -12.17 13.13 -8.20
N ARG A 236 -11.78 13.17 -9.49
CA ARG A 236 -10.55 13.79 -9.99
C ARG A 236 -9.27 13.31 -9.30
N HIS A 237 -9.21 12.02 -8.97
CA HIS A 237 -8.07 11.42 -8.27
C HIS A 237 -6.76 11.62 -9.01
N ASP A 238 -6.75 11.60 -10.36
CA ASP A 238 -5.56 11.87 -11.17
C ASP A 238 -4.93 13.23 -10.85
N ARG A 239 -5.76 14.27 -10.70
CA ARG A 239 -5.31 15.62 -10.36
C ARG A 239 -4.89 15.71 -8.90
N GLY A 240 -5.59 15.01 -8.01
CA GLY A 240 -5.26 14.93 -6.59
C GLY A 240 -3.86 14.38 -6.37
N PHE A 241 -3.53 13.25 -6.98
CA PHE A 241 -2.20 12.63 -6.89
C PHE A 241 -1.09 13.53 -7.48
N MET A 242 -1.32 14.16 -8.63
CA MET A 242 -0.36 15.10 -9.22
C MET A 242 -0.11 16.32 -8.33
N ALA A 243 -1.15 16.88 -7.73
CA ALA A 243 -1.02 17.99 -6.79
C ALA A 243 -0.31 17.57 -5.49
N ALA A 244 -0.59 16.37 -4.97
CA ALA A 244 0.08 15.82 -3.80
C ALA A 244 1.59 15.64 -4.05
N ALA A 245 1.97 15.10 -5.22
CA ALA A 245 3.38 14.99 -5.63
C ALA A 245 4.09 16.35 -5.62
N ALA A 246 3.48 17.37 -6.23
CA ALA A 246 4.06 18.71 -6.29
C ALA A 246 4.22 19.34 -4.90
N ARG A 247 3.21 19.18 -4.03
CA ARG A 247 3.28 19.67 -2.64
C ARG A 247 4.35 18.96 -1.82
N LEU A 248 4.47 17.63 -1.98
CA LEU A 248 5.48 16.85 -1.28
C LEU A 248 6.89 17.23 -1.73
N ALA A 249 7.10 17.44 -3.04
CA ALA A 249 8.37 17.92 -3.57
C ALA A 249 8.76 19.28 -2.98
N ALA A 250 7.82 20.22 -2.85
CA ALA A 250 8.06 21.51 -2.23
C ALA A 250 8.31 21.43 -0.70
N TYR A 251 7.87 20.37 -0.05
CA TYR A 251 8.02 20.17 1.40
C TYR A 251 9.20 19.24 1.77
N ARG A 252 9.92 18.70 0.78
CA ARG A 252 10.98 17.71 0.95
C ARG A 252 12.04 18.12 1.97
N ASP A 253 12.61 19.33 1.81
CA ASP A 253 13.67 19.82 2.70
C ASP A 253 13.18 20.03 4.14
N THR A 254 11.88 20.31 4.33
CA THR A 254 11.29 20.39 5.66
C THR A 254 11.22 19.01 6.33
N LEU A 255 10.92 17.96 5.56
CA LEU A 255 10.88 16.59 6.07
C LEU A 255 12.27 16.05 6.43
N LEU A 256 13.23 16.28 5.56
CA LEU A 256 14.58 15.71 5.69
C LEU A 256 15.50 16.57 6.56
N GLY A 257 15.21 17.89 6.66
CA GLY A 257 16.09 18.87 7.26
C GLY A 257 17.20 19.29 6.30
N PRO A 258 18.08 20.22 6.68
CA PRO A 258 19.20 20.61 5.83
C PRO A 258 20.08 19.38 5.58
N ASP A 259 20.45 19.17 4.30
CA ASP A 259 21.32 18.07 3.89
C ASP A 259 22.64 18.12 4.70
N PRO A 260 22.92 17.11 5.57
CA PRO A 260 24.17 17.11 6.33
C PRO A 260 25.40 16.89 5.46
N LYS A 261 25.21 16.55 4.17
CA LYS A 261 26.31 16.23 3.21
C LYS A 261 26.53 17.31 2.16
N GLY A 262 25.69 18.37 2.13
CA GLY A 262 25.91 19.55 1.28
C GLY A 262 26.10 19.24 -0.22
N ARG A 263 25.25 18.38 -0.80
CA ARG A 263 25.29 18.08 -2.24
C ARG A 263 24.48 19.07 -3.05
#